data_af428c195ecb84ad27affb4378e27786
#
_entry.id   af428c195ecb84ad27affb4378e27786
#
_cell.length_a   1.000
_cell.length_b   1.000
_cell.length_c   1.000
_cell.angle_alpha   90.00
_cell.angle_beta   90.00
_cell.angle_gamma   90.00
#
_symmetry.space_group_name_H-M   'P 1'
#
loop_
_entity.id
_entity.type
_entity.pdbx_description
1 polymer ?
#
loop_
_entity_poly.entity_id
_entity_poly.type
_entity_poly.pdbx_seq_one_letter_code
_entity_poly.pdbx_strand_id
1 'polypeptide(L)' 'MNVKEKIEELREASEDGTITAAQVTEAGLHRSVLQEFVKSGEMYRFGRGLY' A
#
# COMPACT_ATOMS: atom_id res chain seq x y z
N MET A 1 1.47 -1.26 -16.39
CA MET A 1 1.34 -0.46 -15.16
C MET A 1 2.25 -1.00 -14.09
N ASN A 2 3.00 -0.12 -13.44
CA ASN A 2 3.92 -0.50 -12.38
C ASN A 2 3.20 -0.52 -11.02
N VAL A 3 3.37 -1.60 -10.27
CA VAL A 3 2.76 -1.74 -8.94
C VAL A 3 3.20 -0.60 -8.02
N LYS A 4 4.46 -0.23 -8.10
CA LYS A 4 5.02 0.84 -7.26
C LYS A 4 4.33 2.17 -7.54
N GLU A 5 4.07 2.47 -8.81
CA GLU A 5 3.36 3.69 -9.19
C GLU A 5 1.94 3.70 -8.64
N LYS A 6 1.28 2.54 -8.67
CA LYS A 6 -0.07 2.44 -8.15
C LYS A 6 -0.11 2.67 -6.64
N ILE A 7 0.86 2.14 -5.93
CA ILE A 7 0.98 2.34 -4.48
C ILE A 7 1.23 3.82 -4.16
N GLU A 8 2.06 4.49 -4.96
CA GLU A 8 2.34 5.90 -4.77
C GLU A 8 1.09 6.75 -5.00
N GLU A 9 0.28 6.40 -5.99
CA GLU A 9 -0.99 7.09 -6.24
C GLU A 9 -1.94 6.96 -5.07
N LEU A 10 -2.02 5.77 -4.49
CA LEU A 10 -2.87 5.54 -3.32
C LEU A 10 -2.39 6.35 -2.13
N ARG A 11 -1.08 6.43 -1.96
CA ARG A 11 -0.49 7.19 -0.86
C ARG A 11 -0.76 8.68 -1.01
N GLU A 12 -0.65 9.20 -2.22
CA GLU A 12 -0.92 10.61 -2.49
C GLU A 12 -2.39 10.96 -2.30
N ALA A 13 -3.28 10.02 -2.58
CA ALA A 13 -4.71 10.22 -2.39
C ALA A 13 -5.11 10.19 -0.91
N SER A 14 -4.26 9.66 -0.05
CA SER A 14 -4.49 9.61 1.38
C SER A 14 -4.09 10.92 2.04
N GLU A 15 -4.84 11.34 3.05
CA GLU A 15 -4.57 12.59 3.75
C GLU A 15 -3.26 12.55 4.55
N ASP A 16 -2.93 11.39 5.09
CA ASP A 16 -1.78 11.24 5.97
C ASP A 16 -0.71 10.29 5.41
N GLY A 17 -0.87 9.88 4.17
CA GLY A 17 0.08 8.99 3.52
C GLY A 17 -0.07 7.52 3.89
N THR A 18 -1.10 7.16 4.64
CA THR A 18 -1.33 5.76 4.99
C THR A 18 -2.18 5.07 3.93
N ILE A 19 -2.00 3.76 3.82
CA ILE A 19 -2.75 2.94 2.86
C ILE A 19 -3.35 1.76 3.60
N THR A 20 -4.60 1.42 3.30
CA THR A 20 -5.23 0.24 3.88
C THR A 20 -5.18 -0.92 2.90
N ALA A 21 -5.25 -2.14 3.44
CA ALA A 21 -5.29 -3.33 2.60
C ALA A 21 -6.52 -3.31 1.68
N ALA A 22 -7.63 -2.75 2.15
CA ALA A 22 -8.84 -2.63 1.34
C ALA A 22 -8.62 -1.74 0.13
N GLN A 23 -7.90 -0.64 0.30
CA GLN A 23 -7.58 0.27 -0.81
C GLN A 23 -6.75 -0.43 -1.89
N VAL A 24 -5.80 -1.25 -1.46
CA VAL A 24 -4.95 -1.99 -2.39
C VAL A 24 -5.79 -3.01 -3.19
N THR A 25 -6.68 -3.71 -2.51
CA THR A 25 -7.55 -4.68 -3.14
C THR A 25 -8.49 -3.99 -4.15
N GLU A 26 -9.06 -2.85 -3.78
CA GLU A 26 -9.94 -2.09 -4.66
C GLU A 26 -9.21 -1.56 -5.88
N ALA A 27 -7.92 -1.31 -5.76
CA ALA A 27 -7.11 -0.85 -6.88
C ALA A 27 -6.73 -1.99 -7.84
N GLY A 28 -7.15 -3.21 -7.53
CA GLY A 28 -6.85 -4.36 -8.37
C GLY A 28 -5.53 -5.04 -8.05
N LEU A 29 -4.92 -4.70 -6.94
CA LEU A 29 -3.65 -5.29 -6.52
C LEU A 29 -3.89 -6.35 -5.46
N HIS A 30 -3.01 -7.34 -5.42
CA HIS A 30 -3.07 -8.35 -4.38
C HIS A 30 -2.42 -7.81 -3.10
N ARG A 31 -3.02 -8.12 -1.94
CA ARG A 31 -2.51 -7.62 -0.67
C ARG A 31 -1.09 -8.07 -0.34
N SER A 32 -0.60 -9.13 -0.97
CA SER A 32 0.77 -9.59 -0.77
C SER A 32 1.79 -8.53 -1.19
N VAL A 33 1.40 -7.60 -2.05
CA VAL A 33 2.24 -6.48 -2.47
C VAL A 33 2.65 -5.65 -1.28
N LEU A 34 1.72 -5.42 -0.35
CA LEU A 34 2.01 -4.65 0.87
C LEU A 34 3.05 -5.34 1.73
N GLN A 35 2.95 -6.67 1.85
CA GLN A 35 3.91 -7.44 2.61
C GLN A 35 5.30 -7.35 2.01
N GLU A 36 5.40 -7.39 0.69
CA GLU A 36 6.67 -7.25 0.01
C GLU A 36 7.30 -5.88 0.24
N PHE A 37 6.48 -4.82 0.22
CA PHE A 37 6.96 -3.47 0.46
C PHE A 37 7.44 -3.28 1.89
N VAL A 38 6.76 -3.88 2.85
CA VAL A 38 7.19 -3.86 4.25
C VAL A 38 8.51 -4.62 4.40
N LYS A 39 8.62 -5.77 3.73
CA LYS A 39 9.81 -6.59 3.80
C LYS A 39 11.03 -5.90 3.20
N SER A 40 10.82 -5.12 2.14
CA SER A 40 11.91 -4.38 1.50
C SER A 40 12.29 -3.09 2.24
N GLY A 41 11.50 -2.69 3.23
CA GLY A 41 11.75 -1.47 3.98
C GLY A 41 11.15 -0.22 3.37
N GLU A 42 10.40 -0.36 2.29
CA GLU A 42 9.77 0.80 1.63
C GLU A 42 8.49 1.24 2.32
N MET A 43 7.95 0.42 3.19
CA MET A 43 6.67 0.69 3.84
C MET A 43 6.68 0.15 5.26
N TYR A 44 5.97 0.82 6.15
CA TYR A 44 5.84 0.38 7.54
C TYR A 44 4.41 -0.07 7.81
N ARG A 45 4.27 -1.09 8.63
CA ARG A 45 2.98 -1.55 9.06
C ARG A 45 2.64 -0.90 10.40
N PHE A 46 1.63 -0.07 10.41
CA PHE A 46 1.21 0.65 11.62
C PHE A 46 0.22 -0.12 12.47
N GLY A 47 -0.46 -1.07 11.87
CA GLY A 47 -1.46 -1.85 12.56
C GLY A 47 -2.08 -2.85 11.62
N ARG A 48 -3.15 -3.48 12.06
CA ARG A 48 -3.83 -4.48 11.23
C ARG A 48 -4.46 -3.79 10.02
N GLY A 49 -3.93 -4.10 8.82
CA GLY A 49 -4.45 -3.56 7.58
C GLY A 49 -4.05 -2.12 7.30
N LEU A 50 -3.17 -1.52 8.10
CA LEU A 50 -2.69 -0.14 7.91
C LEU A 50 -1.21 -0.14 7.57
N TYR A 51 -0.87 0.56 6.48
CA TYR A 51 0.51 0.63 5.97
C TYR A 51 0.95 2.03 5.61
#